data_8b438fef5a7d9ba095e37f7b534a378b
#
_entry.id   8b438fef5a7d9ba095e37f7b534a378b
#
_cell.length_a   1.000
_cell.length_b   1.000
_cell.length_c   1.000
_cell.angle_alpha   90.00
_cell.angle_beta   90.00
_cell.angle_gamma   90.00
#
_symmetry.space_group_name_H-M   'P 1'
#
loop_
_entity.id
_entity.type
_entity.pdbx_description
1 polymer ?
#
loop_
_entity_poly.entity_id
_entity_poly.type
_entity_poly.pdbx_seq_one_letter_code
_entity_poly.pdbx_strand_id
1 'polypeptide(L)'
;MVGKLFPYFFLGLVDLSLSVLMGKWVFQVPLRGSVALLFALSCIYILVALALGLTISTFARTQLLANQMAMVIGFLPTFLLSGFTFAISNMPMWLQIITYGIAPRYYVTIVKEIFLKGAGFSLLWRETLVLVAMAIAGLWMATRSFRKELK
;
A
#
# COMPACT_ATOMS: atom_id res chain seq x y z
N MET A 1 3.43 20.27 4.52
CA MET A 1 3.35 18.87 4.10
C MET A 1 2.80 17.96 5.20
N VAL A 2 3.42 17.89 6.37
CA VAL A 2 2.99 17.00 7.47
C VAL A 2 1.53 17.22 7.87
N GLY A 3 1.07 18.48 7.94
CA GLY A 3 -0.31 18.81 8.30
C GLY A 3 -1.37 18.29 7.31
N LYS A 4 -1.01 18.08 6.03
CA LYS A 4 -1.92 17.50 5.05
C LYS A 4 -1.88 15.96 5.08
N LEU A 5 -0.75 15.38 5.43
CA LEU A 5 -0.60 13.92 5.56
C LEU A 5 -1.38 13.35 6.74
N PHE A 6 -1.44 14.09 7.85
CA PHE A 6 -2.07 13.63 9.09
C PHE A 6 -3.56 13.25 8.93
N PRO A 7 -4.43 14.14 8.37
CA PRO A 7 -5.84 13.78 8.19
C PRO A 7 -6.04 12.61 7.22
N TYR A 8 -5.26 12.52 6.14
CA TYR A 8 -5.35 11.38 5.21
C TYR A 8 -4.86 10.08 5.81
N PHE A 9 -3.82 10.15 6.65
CA PHE A 9 -3.36 8.98 7.39
C PHE A 9 -4.44 8.47 8.36
N PHE A 10 -5.10 9.39 9.07
CA PHE A 10 -6.19 9.04 9.96
C PHE A 10 -7.39 8.43 9.22
N LEU A 11 -7.77 8.99 8.08
CA LEU A 11 -8.80 8.41 7.21
C LEU A 11 -8.42 7.00 6.76
N GLY A 12 -7.16 6.77 6.39
CA GLY A 12 -6.67 5.44 6.03
C GLY A 12 -6.76 4.44 7.19
N LEU A 13 -6.52 4.87 8.43
CA LEU A 13 -6.71 4.02 9.61
C LEU A 13 -8.18 3.68 9.88
N VAL A 14 -9.08 4.64 9.67
CA VAL A 14 -10.53 4.41 9.80
C VAL A 14 -10.98 3.40 8.74
N ASP A 15 -10.58 3.57 7.49
CA ASP A 15 -10.90 2.68 6.39
C ASP A 15 -10.37 1.25 6.64
N LEU A 16 -9.12 1.14 7.11
CA LEU A 16 -8.53 -0.13 7.53
C LEU A 16 -9.35 -0.80 8.64
N SER A 17 -9.75 -0.03 9.66
CA SER A 17 -10.53 -0.54 10.80
C SER A 17 -11.88 -1.07 10.33
N LEU A 18 -12.57 -0.33 9.46
CA LEU A 18 -13.84 -0.75 8.87
C LEU A 18 -13.65 -2.00 8.01
N SER A 19 -12.60 -2.06 7.19
CA SER A 19 -12.31 -3.22 6.35
C SER A 19 -12.05 -4.49 7.16
N VAL A 20 -11.28 -4.39 8.25
CA VAL A 20 -11.01 -5.52 9.15
C VAL A 20 -12.29 -5.95 9.89
N LEU A 21 -13.10 -5.00 10.36
CA LEU A 21 -14.39 -5.29 10.99
C LEU A 21 -15.33 -5.99 10.02
N MET A 22 -15.49 -5.49 8.81
CA MET A 22 -16.32 -6.11 7.78
C MET A 22 -15.80 -7.51 7.42
N GLY A 23 -14.51 -7.66 7.26
CA GLY A 23 -13.87 -8.97 7.01
C GLY A 23 -14.22 -10.00 8.07
N LYS A 24 -14.19 -9.59 9.33
CA LYS A 24 -14.48 -10.47 10.46
C LYS A 24 -15.99 -10.73 10.67
N TRP A 25 -16.83 -9.69 10.58
CA TRP A 25 -18.26 -9.79 10.93
C TRP A 25 -19.13 -10.19 9.77
N VAL A 26 -18.91 -9.65 8.58
CA VAL A 26 -19.72 -9.93 7.40
C VAL A 26 -19.23 -11.16 6.66
N PHE A 27 -17.93 -11.22 6.38
CA PHE A 27 -17.33 -12.30 5.59
C PHE A 27 -16.85 -13.48 6.45
N GLN A 28 -16.88 -13.36 7.79
CA GLN A 28 -16.45 -14.41 8.73
C GLN A 28 -15.06 -14.98 8.40
N VAL A 29 -14.18 -14.14 7.87
CA VAL A 29 -12.81 -14.55 7.54
C VAL A 29 -12.06 -14.84 8.84
N PRO A 30 -11.51 -16.04 9.03
CA PRO A 30 -10.78 -16.39 10.25
C PRO A 30 -9.50 -15.56 10.34
N LEU A 31 -9.44 -14.67 11.33
CA LEU A 31 -8.26 -13.89 11.65
C LEU A 31 -7.42 -14.70 12.62
N ARG A 32 -6.48 -15.51 12.09
CA ARG A 32 -5.63 -16.40 12.88
C ARG A 32 -4.41 -15.71 13.46
N GLY A 33 -4.02 -14.56 12.91
CA GLY A 33 -2.85 -13.81 13.33
C GLY A 33 -3.16 -12.65 14.28
N SER A 34 -2.11 -11.91 14.66
CA SER A 34 -2.22 -10.75 15.53
C SER A 34 -2.81 -9.54 14.81
N VAL A 35 -3.92 -9.01 15.33
CA VAL A 35 -4.55 -7.76 14.84
C VAL A 35 -3.58 -6.59 14.99
N ALA A 36 -2.84 -6.52 16.08
CA ALA A 36 -1.86 -5.45 16.32
C ALA A 36 -0.76 -5.43 15.25
N LEU A 37 -0.26 -6.61 14.86
CA LEU A 37 0.72 -6.75 13.80
C LEU A 37 0.14 -6.30 12.44
N LEU A 38 -1.08 -6.69 12.13
CA LEU A 38 -1.79 -6.26 10.93
C LEU A 38 -1.89 -4.73 10.86
N PHE A 39 -2.34 -4.08 11.95
CA PHE A 39 -2.44 -2.63 12.01
C PHE A 39 -1.08 -1.94 11.86
N ALA A 40 -0.04 -2.42 12.54
CA ALA A 40 1.30 -1.85 12.43
C ALA A 40 1.85 -1.90 11.00
N LEU A 41 1.71 -3.04 10.32
CA LEU A 41 2.17 -3.20 8.94
C LEU A 41 1.30 -2.41 7.94
N SER A 42 0.01 -2.31 8.21
CA SER A 42 -0.90 -1.47 7.42
C SER A 42 -0.59 0.01 7.54
N CYS A 43 -0.16 0.50 8.70
CA CYS A 43 0.31 1.88 8.87
C CYS A 43 1.48 2.18 7.93
N ILE A 44 2.44 1.25 7.80
CA ILE A 44 3.57 1.40 6.88
C ILE A 44 3.07 1.47 5.43
N TYR A 45 2.14 0.58 5.06
CA TYR A 45 1.56 0.58 3.72
C TYR A 45 0.78 1.87 3.41
N ILE A 46 -0.01 2.39 4.35
CA ILE A 46 -0.71 3.68 4.21
C ILE A 46 0.29 4.81 3.94
N LEU A 47 1.44 4.82 4.62
CA LEU A 47 2.49 5.82 4.35
C LEU A 47 3.04 5.70 2.92
N VAL A 48 3.25 4.49 2.41
CA VAL A 48 3.65 4.28 1.01
C VAL A 48 2.60 4.81 0.04
N ALA A 49 1.33 4.48 0.27
CA ALA A 49 0.22 4.93 -0.57
C ALA A 49 0.08 6.46 -0.57
N LEU A 50 0.20 7.09 0.60
CA LEU A 50 0.18 8.55 0.73
C LEU A 50 1.36 9.21 0.01
N ALA A 51 2.57 8.64 0.11
CA ALA A 51 3.74 9.15 -0.59
C ALA A 51 3.57 9.08 -2.11
N LEU A 52 2.99 8.00 -2.63
CA LEU A 52 2.65 7.86 -4.05
C LEU A 52 1.59 8.89 -4.48
N GLY A 53 0.52 9.04 -3.70
CA GLY A 53 -0.54 10.03 -3.96
C GLY A 53 -0.02 11.46 -4.01
N LEU A 54 0.85 11.83 -3.05
CA LEU A 54 1.52 13.13 -3.04
C LEU A 54 2.41 13.32 -4.27
N THR A 55 3.17 12.30 -4.66
CA THR A 55 4.03 12.37 -5.84
C THR A 55 3.20 12.59 -7.10
N ILE A 56 2.12 11.83 -7.28
CA ILE A 56 1.18 12.00 -8.41
C ILE A 56 0.59 13.41 -8.42
N SER A 57 0.13 13.89 -7.25
CA SER A 57 -0.45 15.24 -7.12
C SER A 57 0.53 16.36 -7.49
N THR A 58 1.82 16.16 -7.28
CA THR A 58 2.85 17.15 -7.63
C THR A 58 3.09 17.21 -9.15
N PHE A 59 3.00 16.06 -9.83
CA PHE A 59 3.18 16.03 -11.29
C PHE A 59 1.93 16.43 -12.06
N ALA A 60 0.76 16.34 -11.47
CA ALA A 60 -0.51 16.65 -12.12
C ALA A 60 -0.81 18.16 -12.09
N ARG A 61 -0.87 18.76 -13.27
CA ARG A 61 -1.20 20.19 -13.41
C ARG A 61 -2.68 20.51 -13.24
N THR A 62 -3.55 19.52 -13.36
CA THR A 62 -5.00 19.66 -13.22
C THR A 62 -5.57 18.54 -12.35
N GLN A 63 -6.70 18.79 -11.70
CA GLN A 63 -7.37 17.79 -10.88
C GLN A 63 -7.83 16.57 -11.70
N LEU A 64 -8.26 16.79 -12.94
CA LEU A 64 -8.64 15.72 -13.86
C LEU A 64 -7.45 14.81 -14.17
N LEU A 65 -6.28 15.41 -14.47
CA LEU A 65 -5.06 14.66 -14.75
C LEU A 65 -4.59 13.89 -13.50
N ALA A 66 -4.69 14.49 -12.30
CA ALA A 66 -4.35 13.81 -11.06
C ALA A 66 -5.20 12.54 -10.85
N ASN A 67 -6.50 12.62 -11.08
CA ASN A 67 -7.40 11.49 -10.97
C ASN A 67 -7.08 10.39 -12.00
N GLN A 68 -6.82 10.76 -13.25
CA GLN A 68 -6.44 9.79 -14.27
C GLN A 68 -5.11 9.11 -13.95
N MET A 69 -4.10 9.87 -13.53
CA MET A 69 -2.80 9.31 -13.12
C MET A 69 -2.93 8.39 -11.91
N ALA A 70 -3.74 8.76 -10.91
CA ALA A 70 -3.99 7.92 -9.74
C ALA A 70 -4.66 6.60 -10.14
N MET A 71 -5.58 6.62 -11.10
CA MET A 71 -6.24 5.42 -11.59
C MET A 71 -5.28 4.52 -12.36
N VAL A 72 -4.47 5.08 -13.26
CA VAL A 72 -3.54 4.30 -14.10
C VAL A 72 -2.32 3.82 -13.33
N ILE A 73 -1.73 4.65 -12.46
CA ILE A 73 -0.48 4.34 -11.75
C ILE A 73 -0.76 3.68 -10.39
N GLY A 74 -1.85 4.08 -9.73
CA GLY A 74 -2.21 3.57 -8.40
C GLY A 74 -3.13 2.36 -8.46
N PHE A 75 -4.34 2.52 -9.02
CA PHE A 75 -5.38 1.48 -8.96
C PHE A 75 -5.09 0.29 -9.87
N LEU A 76 -4.77 0.52 -11.15
CA LEU A 76 -4.57 -0.58 -12.11
C LEU A 76 -3.44 -1.53 -11.72
N PRO A 77 -2.22 -1.08 -11.39
CA PRO A 77 -1.17 -1.99 -10.94
C PRO A 77 -1.51 -2.68 -9.62
N THR A 78 -2.15 -1.96 -8.70
CA THR A 78 -2.58 -2.54 -7.43
C THR A 78 -3.57 -3.68 -7.66
N PHE A 79 -4.57 -3.48 -8.50
CA PHE A 79 -5.61 -4.47 -8.75
C PHE A 79 -5.09 -5.68 -9.54
N LEU A 80 -4.29 -5.45 -10.59
CA LEU A 80 -3.84 -6.51 -11.48
C LEU A 80 -2.58 -7.23 -10.99
N LEU A 81 -1.60 -6.49 -10.45
CA LEU A 81 -0.25 -6.98 -10.21
C LEU A 81 0.07 -7.23 -8.73
N SER A 82 -0.86 -6.97 -7.82
CA SER A 82 -0.65 -7.24 -6.38
C SER A 82 -0.69 -8.72 -6.00
N GLY A 83 -1.19 -9.59 -6.90
CA GLY A 83 -1.44 -10.99 -6.58
C GLY A 83 -2.75 -11.22 -5.83
N PHE A 84 -3.62 -10.20 -5.77
CA PHE A 84 -4.96 -10.32 -5.18
C PHE A 84 -5.93 -10.96 -6.17
N THR A 85 -6.08 -10.39 -7.35
CA THR A 85 -7.02 -10.85 -8.39
C THR A 85 -6.45 -12.01 -9.21
N PHE A 86 -5.20 -11.90 -9.60
CA PHE A 86 -4.49 -12.93 -10.36
C PHE A 86 -3.28 -13.42 -9.58
N ALA A 87 -3.12 -14.74 -9.48
CA ALA A 87 -1.92 -15.31 -8.88
C ALA A 87 -0.68 -14.91 -9.68
N ILE A 88 0.33 -14.37 -9.00
CA ILE A 88 1.59 -13.91 -9.64
C ILE A 88 2.28 -15.03 -10.40
N SER A 89 2.15 -16.28 -9.90
CA SER A 89 2.69 -17.50 -10.55
C SER A 89 2.14 -17.74 -11.95
N ASN A 90 0.95 -17.26 -12.26
CA ASN A 90 0.30 -17.43 -13.56
C ASN A 90 0.65 -16.30 -14.57
N MET A 91 1.44 -15.32 -14.13
CA MET A 91 1.86 -14.21 -14.99
C MET A 91 3.11 -14.56 -15.79
N PRO A 92 3.30 -14.00 -17.01
CA PRO A 92 4.56 -14.09 -17.72
C PRO A 92 5.72 -13.55 -16.90
N MET A 93 6.92 -14.10 -17.08
CA MET A 93 8.10 -13.81 -16.26
C MET A 93 8.44 -12.30 -16.19
N TRP A 94 8.28 -11.58 -17.29
CA TRP A 94 8.51 -10.13 -17.34
C TRP A 94 7.54 -9.32 -16.46
N LEU A 95 6.26 -9.74 -16.38
CA LEU A 95 5.28 -9.13 -15.48
C LEU A 95 5.63 -9.44 -14.01
N GLN A 96 6.05 -10.66 -13.69
CA GLN A 96 6.49 -11.01 -12.35
C GLN A 96 7.62 -10.10 -11.86
N ILE A 97 8.57 -9.75 -12.72
CA ILE A 97 9.67 -8.85 -12.38
C ILE A 97 9.13 -7.44 -12.05
N ILE A 98 8.18 -6.94 -12.83
CA ILE A 98 7.55 -5.63 -12.58
C ILE A 98 6.83 -5.60 -11.23
N THR A 99 6.20 -6.71 -10.82
CA THR A 99 5.49 -6.76 -9.53
C THR A 99 6.39 -6.55 -8.32
N TYR A 100 7.70 -6.80 -8.41
CA TYR A 100 8.64 -6.54 -7.32
C TYR A 100 8.77 -5.05 -6.96
N GLY A 101 8.51 -4.16 -7.91
CA GLY A 101 8.49 -2.71 -7.70
C GLY A 101 7.17 -2.17 -7.13
N ILE A 102 6.17 -3.01 -6.89
CA ILE A 102 4.83 -2.60 -6.50
C ILE A 102 4.57 -2.93 -5.02
N ALA A 103 4.40 -1.90 -4.20
CA ALA A 103 4.15 -2.05 -2.76
C ALA A 103 2.91 -2.91 -2.42
N PRO A 104 1.77 -2.80 -3.11
CA PRO A 104 0.61 -3.65 -2.87
C PRO A 104 0.87 -5.15 -2.92
N ARG A 105 1.85 -5.62 -3.70
CA ARG A 105 2.25 -7.02 -3.74
C ARG A 105 2.65 -7.54 -2.36
N TYR A 106 3.51 -6.80 -1.68
CA TYR A 106 4.02 -7.16 -0.35
C TYR A 106 2.92 -7.06 0.70
N TYR A 107 2.10 -6.01 0.61
CA TYR A 107 0.99 -5.83 1.54
C TYR A 107 -0.06 -6.93 1.41
N VAL A 108 -0.47 -7.32 0.19
CA VAL A 108 -1.40 -8.42 -0.03
C VAL A 108 -0.85 -9.74 0.50
N THR A 109 0.46 -9.99 0.33
CA THR A 109 1.13 -11.17 0.91
C THR A 109 1.04 -11.15 2.43
N ILE A 110 1.37 -10.01 3.06
CA ILE A 110 1.28 -9.84 4.52
C ILE A 110 -0.13 -10.11 5.03
N VAL A 111 -1.15 -9.52 4.40
CA VAL A 111 -2.54 -9.70 4.79
C VAL A 111 -2.96 -11.17 4.69
N LYS A 112 -2.65 -11.82 3.56
CA LYS A 112 -2.96 -13.25 3.37
C LYS A 112 -2.27 -14.14 4.40
N GLU A 113 -1.01 -13.91 4.70
CA GLU A 113 -0.24 -14.69 5.69
C GLU A 113 -0.79 -14.51 7.11
N ILE A 114 -1.16 -13.28 7.49
CA ILE A 114 -1.74 -12.99 8.81
C ILE A 114 -3.14 -13.61 8.95
N PHE A 115 -4.01 -13.41 7.95
CA PHE A 115 -5.38 -13.91 8.02
C PHE A 115 -5.44 -15.43 7.94
N LEU A 116 -4.74 -16.04 6.99
CA LEU A 116 -4.90 -17.45 6.66
C LEU A 116 -3.97 -18.36 7.46
N LYS A 117 -2.73 -17.93 7.69
CA LYS A 117 -1.70 -18.76 8.33
C LYS A 117 -1.40 -18.36 9.78
N GLY A 118 -1.89 -17.20 10.22
CA GLY A 118 -1.54 -16.69 11.54
C GLY A 118 -0.06 -16.36 11.68
N ALA A 119 0.58 -15.94 10.58
CA ALA A 119 2.00 -15.68 10.54
C ALA A 119 2.42 -14.61 11.55
N GLY A 120 3.48 -14.89 12.30
CA GLY A 120 4.12 -13.92 13.17
C GLY A 120 5.12 -13.04 12.43
N PHE A 121 5.63 -12.01 13.10
CA PHE A 121 6.60 -11.06 12.54
C PHE A 121 7.86 -11.75 11.97
N SER A 122 8.28 -12.85 12.57
CA SER A 122 9.45 -13.61 12.13
C SER A 122 9.33 -14.18 10.70
N LEU A 123 8.11 -14.38 10.21
CA LEU A 123 7.87 -14.86 8.85
C LEU A 123 7.76 -13.69 7.85
N LEU A 124 7.29 -12.54 8.32
CA LEU A 124 6.93 -11.37 7.49
C LEU A 124 8.03 -10.31 7.44
N TRP A 125 9.20 -10.57 8.04
CA TRP A 125 10.27 -9.56 8.14
C TRP A 125 10.78 -9.09 6.77
N ARG A 126 10.82 -9.97 5.77
CA ARG A 126 11.25 -9.63 4.41
C ARG A 126 10.31 -8.65 3.73
N GLU A 127 9.03 -8.97 3.72
CA GLU A 127 7.97 -8.14 3.15
C GLU A 127 7.89 -6.79 3.87
N THR A 128 8.01 -6.82 5.18
CA THR A 128 8.04 -5.61 6.03
C THR A 128 9.24 -4.73 5.70
N LEU A 129 10.42 -5.30 5.55
CA LEU A 129 11.64 -4.57 5.24
C LEU A 129 11.54 -3.87 3.88
N VAL A 130 11.00 -4.56 2.88
CA VAL A 130 10.76 -3.96 1.55
C VAL A 130 9.74 -2.84 1.62
N LEU A 131 8.63 -3.02 2.35
CA LEU A 131 7.63 -1.97 2.54
C LEU A 131 8.20 -0.73 3.24
N VAL A 132 9.01 -0.92 4.29
CA VAL A 132 9.68 0.19 4.98
C VAL A 132 10.63 0.92 4.04
N ALA A 133 11.43 0.18 3.27
CA ALA A 133 12.33 0.78 2.27
C ALA A 133 11.54 1.59 1.22
N MET A 134 10.41 1.06 0.74
CA MET A 134 9.53 1.75 -0.20
C MET A 134 8.86 2.98 0.43
N ALA A 135 8.48 2.92 1.71
CA ALA A 135 7.93 4.06 2.44
C ALA A 135 8.96 5.20 2.56
N ILE A 136 10.18 4.88 2.94
CA ILE A 136 11.28 5.85 3.05
C ILE A 136 11.59 6.46 1.68
N ALA A 137 11.74 5.64 0.65
CA ALA A 137 12.02 6.10 -0.71
C ALA A 137 10.87 6.98 -1.26
N GLY A 138 9.62 6.57 -1.07
CA GLY A 138 8.44 7.32 -1.50
C GLY A 138 8.32 8.67 -0.80
N LEU A 139 8.49 8.72 0.53
CA LEU A 139 8.48 9.96 1.29
C LEU A 139 9.63 10.88 0.90
N TRP A 140 10.82 10.32 0.66
CA TRP A 140 11.96 11.09 0.20
C TRP A 140 11.71 11.70 -1.19
N MET A 141 11.17 10.92 -2.13
CA MET A 141 10.77 11.41 -3.46
C MET A 141 9.70 12.50 -3.36
N ALA A 142 8.66 12.27 -2.57
CA ALA A 142 7.59 13.24 -2.35
C ALA A 142 8.14 14.56 -1.79
N THR A 143 9.00 14.53 -0.77
CA THR A 143 9.60 15.73 -0.19
C THR A 143 10.51 16.47 -1.17
N ARG A 144 11.24 15.75 -2.01
CA ARG A 144 12.13 16.34 -3.00
C ARG A 144 11.37 16.99 -4.16
N SER A 145 10.26 16.41 -4.58
CA SER A 145 9.38 16.96 -5.62
C SER A 145 8.72 18.26 -5.18
N PHE A 146 8.26 18.34 -3.93
CA PHE A 146 7.69 19.57 -3.38
C PHE A 146 8.69 20.72 -3.25
N ARG A 147 9.97 20.44 -3.00
CA ARG A 147 11.01 21.50 -2.93
C ARG A 147 11.26 22.16 -4.28
N LYS A 148 10.97 21.51 -5.39
CA LYS A 148 11.18 22.05 -6.73
C LYS A 148 10.08 23.02 -7.17
N GLU A 149 8.88 22.92 -6.61
CA GLU A 149 7.77 23.83 -6.94
C GLU A 149 7.77 25.14 -6.14
N LEU A 150 8.56 25.22 -5.06
CA LEU A 150 8.68 26.42 -4.23
C LEU A 150 9.83 27.36 -4.66
N LYS A 151 10.52 27.06 -5.74
CA LYS A 151 11.50 27.93 -6.42
C LYS A 151 10.96 28.42 -7.75
#